data_616950cccb27a2f0028866fc846d7f46
#
_entry.id   616950cccb27a2f0028866fc846d7f46
#
_cell.length_a   1.000
_cell.length_b   1.000
_cell.length_c   1.000
_cell.angle_alpha   90.00
_cell.angle_beta   90.00
_cell.angle_gamma   90.00
#
_symmetry.space_group_name_H-M   'P 1'
#
loop_
_entity.id
_entity.type
_entity.pdbx_description
1 polymer ?
#
loop_
_entity_poly.entity_id
_entity_poly.type
_entity_poly.pdbx_seq_one_letter_code
_entity_poly.pdbx_strand_id
1 'polypeptide(L)'
;MAFQTSCAAAGGLNCPPDIVADSEGRELVQHGSALFPIACYEEDLKSYSVAWHWHEEFEYILAVKGPLAVDVNKARLILQTGQGVFVNSGVFHAVEQAETGDALLHSGVFHPRLIGGMDTIFWQKLVHPLLQPGAPAFFLLDEADDGQKAVLCHLREVWDAVAQEVFDYENQARYHLSAAVHLLGMQCEGGKTKVSQQEQIAAQRMKQMLRFVEEHYAEELNVERISDCVALSESACLRSFRQLLGITPIQYVKQYRIEKAAELLLSTSMKIGEIGADCGFSDTSYFTKTFREIKHCTPREYRQKFAGREQSLSRRDDGRASAPAETAL
;
A
#
# COMPACT_ATOMS: atom_id res chain seq x y z
N MET A 1 18.46 -23.82 8.44
CA MET A 1 17.33 -24.73 8.17
C MET A 1 16.09 -23.87 8.25
N ALA A 2 15.57 -23.46 7.10
CA ALA A 2 14.36 -22.64 7.04
C ALA A 2 13.16 -23.55 7.30
N PHE A 3 12.43 -23.28 8.35
CA PHE A 3 11.12 -23.88 8.59
C PHE A 3 10.12 -23.20 7.63
N GLN A 4 9.83 -23.85 6.51
CA GLN A 4 8.63 -23.57 5.74
C GLN A 4 7.44 -24.06 6.56
N THR A 5 6.84 -23.19 7.34
CA THR A 5 5.47 -23.40 7.82
C THR A 5 4.56 -23.27 6.60
N SER A 6 3.97 -24.41 6.19
CA SER A 6 2.91 -24.41 5.17
C SER A 6 1.68 -23.73 5.75
N CYS A 7 1.56 -22.45 5.55
CA CYS A 7 0.34 -21.71 5.82
C CYS A 7 -0.64 -22.05 4.69
N ALA A 8 -1.63 -22.90 4.97
CA ALA A 8 -2.78 -23.05 4.11
C ALA A 8 -3.67 -21.82 4.33
N ALA A 9 -3.43 -20.74 3.61
CA ALA A 9 -4.25 -19.56 3.63
C ALA A 9 -5.68 -19.95 3.22
N ALA A 10 -6.65 -19.74 4.09
CA ALA A 10 -8.06 -19.93 3.80
C ALA A 10 -8.57 -18.66 3.09
N GLY A 11 -9.14 -18.81 1.90
CA GLY A 11 -9.73 -17.68 1.16
C GLY A 11 -8.71 -16.69 0.60
N GLY A 12 -9.07 -15.41 0.58
CA GLY A 12 -8.27 -14.30 0.04
C GLY A 12 -7.13 -13.78 0.91
N LEU A 13 -6.81 -14.44 2.02
CA LEU A 13 -5.72 -14.01 2.91
C LEU A 13 -4.36 -14.34 2.29
N ASN A 14 -3.41 -13.43 2.50
CA ASN A 14 -2.02 -13.63 2.12
C ASN A 14 -1.26 -14.35 3.25
N CYS A 15 -0.27 -15.17 2.90
CA CYS A 15 0.68 -15.64 3.89
C CYS A 15 1.53 -14.46 4.35
N PRO A 16 1.74 -14.28 5.69
CA PRO A 16 2.65 -13.25 6.16
C PRO A 16 4.03 -13.46 5.53
N PRO A 17 4.58 -12.44 4.87
CA PRO A 17 5.93 -12.54 4.34
C PRO A 17 6.93 -12.47 5.47
N ASP A 18 8.06 -13.18 5.34
CA ASP A 18 9.25 -12.77 6.10
C ASP A 18 9.55 -11.33 5.71
N ILE A 19 9.62 -10.42 6.69
CA ILE A 19 9.96 -9.02 6.41
C ILE A 19 11.35 -8.97 5.79
N VAL A 20 11.38 -8.73 4.49
CA VAL A 20 12.62 -8.47 3.75
C VAL A 20 12.73 -6.97 3.60
N ALA A 21 13.62 -6.37 4.37
CA ALA A 21 13.87 -4.93 4.34
C ALA A 21 15.25 -4.64 3.72
N ASP A 22 15.39 -3.47 3.12
CA ASP A 22 16.69 -2.95 2.67
C ASP A 22 17.52 -2.40 3.84
N SER A 23 18.70 -1.85 3.52
CA SER A 23 19.62 -1.29 4.53
C SER A 23 19.05 -0.07 5.29
N GLU A 24 17.95 0.53 4.80
CA GLU A 24 17.26 1.65 5.42
C GLU A 24 15.99 1.20 6.17
N GLY A 25 15.74 -0.13 6.22
CA GLY A 25 14.59 -0.73 6.90
C GLY A 25 13.28 -0.61 6.11
N ARG A 26 13.33 -0.25 4.81
CA ARG A 26 12.15 -0.25 3.95
C ARG A 26 11.80 -1.67 3.56
N GLU A 27 10.56 -2.04 3.79
CA GLU A 27 10.04 -3.33 3.36
C GLU A 27 10.04 -3.44 1.83
N LEU A 28 10.49 -4.58 1.32
CA LEU A 28 10.57 -4.87 -0.11
C LEU A 28 9.44 -5.78 -0.60
N VAL A 29 8.47 -6.07 0.26
CA VAL A 29 7.30 -6.90 -0.06
C VAL A 29 6.27 -6.08 -0.85
N GLN A 30 5.68 -6.70 -1.87
CA GLN A 30 4.57 -6.12 -2.59
C GLN A 30 3.25 -6.60 -1.98
N HIS A 31 2.47 -5.68 -1.43
CA HIS A 31 1.16 -5.96 -0.85
C HIS A 31 0.07 -5.90 -1.93
N GLY A 32 -0.57 -7.06 -2.18
CA GLY A 32 -1.60 -7.20 -3.19
C GLY A 32 -1.08 -7.17 -4.64
N SER A 33 -1.91 -6.73 -5.55
CA SER A 33 -1.61 -6.65 -6.98
C SER A 33 -1.52 -5.20 -7.48
N ALA A 34 -1.03 -4.99 -8.70
CA ALA A 34 -1.03 -3.66 -9.33
C ALA A 34 -2.46 -3.09 -9.50
N LEU A 35 -3.45 -3.95 -9.74
CA LEU A 35 -4.85 -3.55 -9.93
C LEU A 35 -5.62 -3.43 -8.62
N PHE A 36 -5.25 -4.23 -7.62
CA PHE A 36 -5.86 -4.22 -6.30
C PHE A 36 -4.77 -4.25 -5.23
N PRO A 37 -4.19 -3.09 -4.88
CA PRO A 37 -3.00 -2.97 -4.05
C PRO A 37 -3.35 -2.99 -2.56
N ILE A 38 -3.83 -4.11 -2.08
CA ILE A 38 -4.08 -4.43 -0.68
C ILE A 38 -3.73 -5.90 -0.42
N ALA A 39 -3.18 -6.17 0.75
CA ALA A 39 -3.00 -7.51 1.29
C ALA A 39 -3.50 -7.54 2.74
N CYS A 40 -4.25 -8.59 3.09
CA CYS A 40 -4.70 -8.81 4.46
C CYS A 40 -4.03 -10.07 5.01
N TYR A 41 -3.64 -10.02 6.28
CA TYR A 41 -2.88 -11.05 6.97
C TYR A 41 -3.55 -11.42 8.29
N GLU A 42 -3.46 -12.70 8.65
CA GLU A 42 -3.73 -13.20 10.00
C GLU A 42 -2.43 -13.76 10.56
N GLU A 43 -1.99 -13.26 11.71
CA GLU A 43 -0.68 -13.59 12.27
C GLU A 43 -0.78 -13.99 13.75
N ASP A 44 -0.28 -15.20 14.07
CA ASP A 44 -0.13 -15.67 15.46
C ASP A 44 1.28 -15.34 15.97
N LEU A 45 1.37 -14.35 16.86
CA LEU A 45 2.63 -13.83 17.38
C LEU A 45 3.22 -14.64 18.54
N LYS A 46 2.70 -15.83 18.87
CA LYS A 46 3.26 -16.66 19.95
C LYS A 46 4.71 -17.09 19.72
N SER A 47 5.08 -17.31 18.48
CA SER A 47 6.42 -17.77 18.08
C SER A 47 7.12 -16.90 17.05
N TYR A 48 6.55 -15.77 16.76
CA TYR A 48 6.95 -14.87 15.70
C TYR A 48 6.74 -13.41 16.13
N SER A 49 7.50 -12.51 15.57
CA SER A 49 7.31 -11.06 15.72
C SER A 49 7.55 -10.37 14.38
N VAL A 50 6.81 -9.32 14.12
CA VAL A 50 6.99 -8.47 12.94
C VAL A 50 8.14 -7.50 13.27
N ALA A 51 9.27 -7.70 12.60
CA ALA A 51 10.47 -6.89 12.82
C ALA A 51 10.25 -5.41 12.43
N TRP A 52 11.13 -4.52 12.93
CA TRP A 52 11.13 -3.12 12.55
C TRP A 52 11.27 -2.92 11.03
N HIS A 53 10.27 -2.26 10.42
CA HIS A 53 10.23 -1.92 9.00
C HIS A 53 9.40 -0.67 8.76
N TRP A 54 9.39 -0.19 7.53
CA TRP A 54 8.48 0.83 7.02
C TRP A 54 8.18 0.59 5.55
N HIS A 55 7.05 1.07 5.08
CA HIS A 55 6.60 1.00 3.67
C HIS A 55 5.79 2.25 3.29
N GLU A 56 5.53 2.42 2.00
CA GLU A 56 4.79 3.57 1.48
C GLU A 56 3.27 3.42 1.62
N GLU A 57 2.82 2.22 1.92
CA GLU A 57 1.44 1.88 2.15
C GLU A 57 0.95 2.43 3.49
N PHE A 58 -0.38 2.51 3.64
CA PHE A 58 -1.03 2.58 4.93
C PHE A 58 -1.19 1.16 5.49
N GLU A 59 -1.10 1.03 6.79
CA GLU A 59 -1.38 -0.23 7.47
C GLU A 59 -2.37 -0.03 8.61
N TYR A 60 -3.24 -1.01 8.82
CA TYR A 60 -3.99 -1.14 10.05
C TYR A 60 -3.71 -2.49 10.71
N ILE A 61 -3.65 -2.47 12.03
CA ILE A 61 -3.40 -3.65 12.86
C ILE A 61 -4.53 -3.73 13.88
N LEU A 62 -5.23 -4.87 13.92
CA LEU A 62 -6.34 -5.15 14.83
C LEU A 62 -5.94 -6.27 15.79
N ALA A 63 -6.04 -6.04 17.09
CA ALA A 63 -5.82 -7.07 18.09
C ALA A 63 -7.05 -7.98 18.20
N VAL A 64 -7.01 -9.14 17.55
CA VAL A 64 -8.06 -10.16 17.60
C VAL A 64 -7.99 -10.93 18.91
N LYS A 65 -6.77 -11.29 19.32
CA LYS A 65 -6.45 -11.80 20.65
C LYS A 65 -5.17 -11.09 21.09
N GLY A 66 -5.16 -10.59 22.29
CA GLY A 66 -4.04 -9.78 22.80
C GLY A 66 -3.75 -10.05 24.25
N PRO A 67 -2.83 -9.30 24.86
CA PRO A 67 -2.35 -7.99 24.38
C PRO A 67 -1.21 -8.08 23.36
N LEU A 68 -1.22 -7.14 22.41
CA LEU A 68 -0.15 -6.93 21.42
C LEU A 68 0.66 -5.69 21.76
N ALA A 69 1.97 -5.73 21.61
CA ALA A 69 2.82 -4.56 21.64
C ALA A 69 3.11 -4.09 20.22
N VAL A 70 2.68 -2.88 19.90
CA VAL A 70 2.96 -2.24 18.61
C VAL A 70 3.88 -1.05 18.87
N ASP A 71 5.09 -1.14 18.36
CA ASP A 71 6.04 -0.05 18.41
C ASP A 71 5.89 0.79 17.13
N VAL A 72 5.66 2.11 17.29
CA VAL A 72 5.52 3.05 16.17
C VAL A 72 6.44 4.23 16.41
N ASN A 73 7.50 4.38 15.61
CA ASN A 73 8.58 5.34 15.85
C ASN A 73 9.15 5.19 17.30
N LYS A 74 8.86 6.17 18.15
CA LYS A 74 9.30 6.19 19.57
C LYS A 74 8.18 5.81 20.56
N ALA A 75 6.98 5.58 20.07
CA ALA A 75 5.83 5.20 20.90
C ALA A 75 5.71 3.68 20.98
N ARG A 76 5.44 3.16 22.17
CA ARG A 76 5.07 1.78 22.40
C ARG A 76 3.61 1.72 22.83
N LEU A 77 2.79 1.06 22.04
CA LEU A 77 1.36 0.89 22.28
C LEU A 77 1.09 -0.54 22.74
N ILE A 78 0.22 -0.70 23.74
CA ILE A 78 -0.28 -2.02 24.15
C ILE A 78 -1.74 -2.08 23.75
N LEU A 79 -2.04 -2.85 22.69
CA LEU A 79 -3.38 -3.06 22.18
C LEU A 79 -4.04 -4.23 22.91
N GLN A 80 -5.15 -3.97 23.56
CA GLN A 80 -6.02 -5.01 24.12
C GLN A 80 -6.89 -5.62 23.01
N THR A 81 -7.40 -6.82 23.24
CA THR A 81 -8.38 -7.44 22.32
C THR A 81 -9.51 -6.48 21.97
N GLY A 82 -9.77 -6.32 20.69
CA GLY A 82 -10.78 -5.41 20.15
C GLY A 82 -10.24 -4.02 19.78
N GLN A 83 -9.09 -3.62 20.31
CA GLN A 83 -8.42 -2.39 19.92
C GLN A 83 -7.63 -2.55 18.61
N GLY A 84 -7.25 -1.44 18.01
CA GLY A 84 -6.41 -1.42 16.81
C GLY A 84 -5.55 -0.17 16.72
N VAL A 85 -4.71 -0.15 15.73
CA VAL A 85 -3.92 1.03 15.34
C VAL A 85 -3.91 1.14 13.82
N PHE A 86 -4.05 2.36 13.33
CA PHE A 86 -3.79 2.70 11.94
C PHE A 86 -2.44 3.39 11.86
N VAL A 87 -1.51 2.84 11.08
CA VAL A 87 -0.15 3.35 10.88
C VAL A 87 -0.10 4.08 9.54
N ASN A 88 0.44 5.28 9.57
CA ASN A 88 0.53 6.14 8.39
C ASN A 88 1.69 5.70 7.47
N SER A 89 1.63 6.11 6.21
CA SER A 89 2.65 5.86 5.19
C SER A 89 4.04 6.35 5.63
N GLY A 90 5.06 5.55 5.37
CA GLY A 90 6.46 5.89 5.66
C GLY A 90 6.83 5.91 7.14
N VAL A 91 6.04 5.30 8.00
CA VAL A 91 6.25 5.30 9.45
C VAL A 91 6.89 3.99 9.91
N PHE A 92 8.00 4.07 10.64
CA PHE A 92 8.67 2.92 11.23
C PHE A 92 7.82 2.26 12.29
N HIS A 93 7.62 0.95 12.19
CA HIS A 93 6.83 0.18 13.14
C HIS A 93 7.30 -1.28 13.26
N ALA A 94 6.89 -1.92 14.35
CA ALA A 94 7.12 -3.33 14.65
C ALA A 94 5.98 -3.87 15.51
N VAL A 95 5.73 -5.17 15.48
CA VAL A 95 4.68 -5.81 16.28
C VAL A 95 5.22 -7.06 16.96
N GLU A 96 4.92 -7.21 18.24
CA GLU A 96 5.25 -8.40 19.00
C GLU A 96 4.15 -8.76 20.02
N GLN A 97 4.22 -9.95 20.55
CA GLN A 97 3.41 -10.33 21.70
C GLN A 97 3.83 -9.50 22.92
N ALA A 98 2.86 -8.87 23.60
CA ALA A 98 3.16 -8.04 24.78
C ALA A 98 3.35 -8.87 26.05
N GLU A 99 2.60 -9.96 26.20
CA GLU A 99 2.61 -10.85 27.36
C GLU A 99 2.47 -12.31 26.90
N THR A 100 2.83 -13.25 27.76
CA THR A 100 2.63 -14.69 27.47
C THR A 100 1.15 -15.02 27.38
N GLY A 101 0.72 -15.69 26.33
CA GLY A 101 -0.68 -16.07 26.10
C GLY A 101 -1.03 -16.13 24.62
N ASP A 102 -2.30 -15.92 24.30
CA ASP A 102 -2.74 -15.79 22.91
C ASP A 102 -2.40 -14.40 22.37
N ALA A 103 -1.87 -14.34 21.15
CA ALA A 103 -1.52 -13.10 20.49
C ALA A 103 -1.80 -13.25 18.98
N LEU A 104 -3.02 -12.87 18.58
CA LEU A 104 -3.48 -12.95 17.18
C LEU A 104 -3.82 -11.56 16.68
N LEU A 105 -3.25 -11.19 15.57
CA LEU A 105 -3.60 -9.96 14.87
C LEU A 105 -4.24 -10.23 13.51
N HIS A 106 -5.08 -9.29 13.10
CA HIS A 106 -5.45 -9.08 11.71
C HIS A 106 -4.82 -7.79 11.24
N SER A 107 -4.09 -7.81 10.14
CA SER A 107 -3.57 -6.60 9.52
C SER A 107 -4.02 -6.47 8.07
N GLY A 108 -4.00 -5.23 7.59
CA GLY A 108 -4.23 -4.92 6.18
C GLY A 108 -3.32 -3.80 5.75
N VAL A 109 -2.46 -4.11 4.78
CA VAL A 109 -1.50 -3.18 4.18
C VAL A 109 -2.03 -2.79 2.81
N PHE A 110 -2.26 -1.49 2.56
CA PHE A 110 -2.83 -1.04 1.30
C PHE A 110 -2.21 0.26 0.80
N HIS A 111 -1.98 0.31 -0.50
CA HIS A 111 -1.48 1.54 -1.13
C HIS A 111 -2.60 2.59 -1.21
N PRO A 112 -2.34 3.85 -0.83
CA PRO A 112 -3.34 4.93 -0.82
C PRO A 112 -4.09 5.14 -2.14
N ARG A 113 -3.49 4.78 -3.28
CA ARG A 113 -4.13 4.85 -4.62
C ARG A 113 -5.40 4.00 -4.74
N LEU A 114 -5.60 3.01 -3.86
CA LEU A 114 -6.82 2.21 -3.81
C LEU A 114 -8.05 3.06 -3.47
N ILE A 115 -7.88 4.13 -2.69
CA ILE A 115 -8.93 5.10 -2.38
C ILE A 115 -9.26 5.96 -3.61
N GLY A 116 -8.22 6.37 -4.33
CA GLY A 116 -8.35 7.17 -5.56
C GLY A 116 -6.97 7.60 -6.06
N GLY A 117 -6.84 7.78 -7.37
CA GLY A 117 -5.63 8.30 -7.98
C GLY A 117 -5.30 9.73 -7.53
N MET A 118 -4.04 10.14 -7.61
CA MET A 118 -3.53 11.43 -7.11
C MET A 118 -4.21 12.65 -7.78
N ASP A 119 -4.73 12.48 -8.97
CA ASP A 119 -5.48 13.47 -9.76
C ASP A 119 -6.97 13.54 -9.39
N THR A 120 -7.46 12.68 -8.50
CA THR A 120 -8.87 12.61 -8.13
C THR A 120 -9.22 13.48 -6.92
N ILE A 121 -10.50 13.87 -6.83
CA ILE A 121 -11.04 14.55 -5.64
C ILE A 121 -10.96 13.67 -4.39
N PHE A 122 -11.01 12.34 -4.55
CA PHE A 122 -10.90 11.39 -3.45
C PHE A 122 -9.50 11.43 -2.81
N TRP A 123 -8.46 11.46 -3.63
CA TRP A 123 -7.10 11.67 -3.14
C TRP A 123 -6.99 12.97 -2.36
N GLN A 124 -7.45 14.07 -2.94
CA GLN A 124 -7.34 15.40 -2.33
C GLN A 124 -8.10 15.52 -1.01
N LYS A 125 -9.24 14.88 -0.90
CA LYS A 125 -10.14 15.00 0.25
C LYS A 125 -9.90 13.95 1.33
N LEU A 126 -9.50 12.73 0.96
CA LEU A 126 -9.42 11.60 1.87
C LEU A 126 -7.97 11.25 2.21
N VAL A 127 -7.11 11.08 1.20
CA VAL A 127 -5.73 10.61 1.38
C VAL A 127 -4.79 11.73 1.78
N HIS A 128 -4.85 12.83 1.04
CA HIS A 128 -3.92 13.95 1.19
C HIS A 128 -3.84 14.52 2.62
N PRO A 129 -4.93 14.65 3.40
CA PRO A 129 -4.84 15.12 4.79
C PRO A 129 -3.95 14.24 5.69
N LEU A 130 -3.93 12.92 5.45
CA LEU A 130 -3.12 11.96 6.20
C LEU A 130 -1.64 12.00 5.80
N LEU A 131 -1.32 12.43 4.58
CA LEU A 131 0.04 12.51 4.05
C LEU A 131 0.70 13.88 4.24
N GLN A 132 0.00 14.84 4.89
CA GLN A 132 0.58 16.16 5.10
C GLN A 132 1.65 16.16 6.19
N PRO A 133 2.68 17.01 6.06
CA PRO A 133 3.59 17.27 7.17
C PRO A 133 2.81 17.66 8.43
N GLY A 134 3.07 16.96 9.54
CA GLY A 134 2.36 17.14 10.80
C GLY A 134 1.11 16.28 10.98
N ALA A 135 0.73 15.47 9.99
CA ALA A 135 -0.26 14.43 10.21
C ALA A 135 0.25 13.41 11.25
N PRO A 136 -0.63 12.82 12.06
CA PRO A 136 -0.23 11.81 13.04
C PRO A 136 0.47 10.63 12.37
N ALA A 137 1.55 10.13 13.00
CA ALA A 137 2.22 8.91 12.53
C ALA A 137 1.32 7.68 12.66
N PHE A 138 0.41 7.70 13.62
CA PHE A 138 -0.56 6.62 13.85
C PHE A 138 -1.83 7.17 14.52
N PHE A 139 -2.89 6.38 14.46
CA PHE A 139 -4.15 6.60 15.18
C PHE A 139 -4.45 5.36 16.01
N LEU A 140 -4.50 5.53 17.35
CA LEU A 140 -4.99 4.49 18.24
C LEU A 140 -6.52 4.39 18.06
N LEU A 141 -7.02 3.16 17.98
CA LEU A 141 -8.44 2.88 17.76
C LEU A 141 -8.98 2.05 18.92
N ASP A 142 -9.98 2.61 19.61
CA ASP A 142 -10.63 2.00 20.77
C ASP A 142 -12.16 2.02 20.60
N GLU A 143 -12.83 0.97 21.01
CA GLU A 143 -14.29 0.89 20.96
C GLU A 143 -14.99 1.80 21.99
N ALA A 144 -14.26 2.32 22.96
CA ALA A 144 -14.77 3.27 23.94
C ALA A 144 -15.05 4.67 23.37
N ASP A 145 -14.44 5.01 22.23
CA ASP A 145 -14.70 6.25 21.48
C ASP A 145 -15.53 5.94 20.24
N ASP A 146 -16.68 6.59 20.08
CA ASP A 146 -17.60 6.31 18.97
C ASP A 146 -17.00 6.56 17.58
N GLY A 147 -16.13 7.57 17.44
CA GLY A 147 -15.43 7.87 16.19
C GLY A 147 -14.40 6.80 15.83
N GLN A 148 -13.60 6.39 16.81
CA GLN A 148 -12.60 5.33 16.64
C GLN A 148 -13.27 3.96 16.43
N LYS A 149 -14.37 3.69 17.14
CA LYS A 149 -15.19 2.51 16.92
C LYS A 149 -15.73 2.41 15.50
N ALA A 150 -16.19 3.52 14.93
CA ALA A 150 -16.64 3.54 13.54
C ALA A 150 -15.51 3.17 12.58
N VAL A 151 -14.28 3.68 12.81
CA VAL A 151 -13.09 3.29 12.03
C VAL A 151 -12.82 1.80 12.18
N LEU A 152 -12.79 1.26 13.42
CA LEU A 152 -12.58 -0.17 13.68
C LEU A 152 -13.60 -1.05 12.94
N CYS A 153 -14.89 -0.67 12.96
CA CYS A 153 -15.92 -1.39 12.22
C CYS A 153 -15.61 -1.47 10.74
N HIS A 154 -15.25 -0.33 10.12
CA HIS A 154 -14.90 -0.33 8.71
C HIS A 154 -13.65 -1.16 8.40
N LEU A 155 -12.61 -1.12 9.23
CA LEU A 155 -11.39 -1.89 9.00
C LEU A 155 -11.62 -3.42 9.15
N ARG A 156 -12.51 -3.83 10.06
CA ARG A 156 -12.95 -5.24 10.19
C ARG A 156 -13.68 -5.68 8.92
N GLU A 157 -14.63 -4.88 8.42
CA GLU A 157 -15.33 -5.18 7.16
C GLU A 157 -14.38 -5.29 5.95
N VAL A 158 -13.31 -4.48 5.91
CA VAL A 158 -12.26 -4.62 4.88
C VAL A 158 -11.60 -6.00 4.97
N TRP A 159 -11.17 -6.37 6.18
CA TRP A 159 -10.47 -7.64 6.39
C TRP A 159 -11.39 -8.82 6.05
N ASP A 160 -12.63 -8.79 6.51
CA ASP A 160 -13.64 -9.84 6.24
C ASP A 160 -13.95 -9.94 4.75
N ALA A 161 -14.11 -8.82 4.04
CA ALA A 161 -14.36 -8.81 2.60
C ALA A 161 -13.22 -9.45 1.82
N VAL A 162 -11.97 -9.09 2.13
CA VAL A 162 -10.78 -9.65 1.47
C VAL A 162 -10.57 -11.11 1.85
N ALA A 163 -10.80 -11.49 3.12
CA ALA A 163 -10.63 -12.86 3.59
C ALA A 163 -11.63 -13.84 2.93
N GLN A 164 -12.85 -13.40 2.69
CA GLN A 164 -13.93 -14.26 2.14
C GLN A 164 -13.98 -14.28 0.62
N GLU A 165 -13.40 -13.28 -0.07
CA GLU A 165 -13.43 -13.11 -1.54
C GLU A 165 -14.84 -13.35 -2.14
N VAL A 166 -15.88 -12.86 -1.45
CA VAL A 166 -17.24 -12.93 -1.98
C VAL A 166 -17.39 -12.02 -3.19
N PHE A 167 -18.49 -12.18 -3.95
CA PHE A 167 -18.77 -11.32 -5.10
C PHE A 167 -18.64 -9.84 -4.72
N ASP A 168 -17.89 -9.08 -5.53
CA ASP A 168 -17.69 -7.61 -5.38
C ASP A 168 -16.87 -7.20 -4.14
N TYR A 169 -16.06 -8.10 -3.58
CA TYR A 169 -15.26 -7.83 -2.38
C TYR A 169 -14.28 -6.69 -2.56
N GLU A 170 -13.75 -6.47 -3.76
CA GLU A 170 -12.84 -5.36 -4.06
C GLU A 170 -13.54 -4.01 -3.89
N ASN A 171 -14.79 -3.90 -4.32
CA ASN A 171 -15.60 -2.70 -4.15
C ASN A 171 -15.96 -2.48 -2.67
N GLN A 172 -16.32 -3.54 -1.95
CA GLN A 172 -16.61 -3.49 -0.51
C GLN A 172 -15.37 -3.04 0.26
N ALA A 173 -14.21 -3.65 0.02
CA ALA A 173 -12.96 -3.26 0.64
C ALA A 173 -12.63 -1.79 0.37
N ARG A 174 -12.71 -1.34 -0.87
CA ARG A 174 -12.46 0.07 -1.24
C ARG A 174 -13.45 1.03 -0.56
N TYR A 175 -14.73 0.69 -0.50
CA TYR A 175 -15.76 1.49 0.16
C TYR A 175 -15.43 1.67 1.64
N HIS A 176 -15.19 0.59 2.37
CA HIS A 176 -14.89 0.63 3.79
C HIS A 176 -13.54 1.30 4.09
N LEU A 177 -12.50 1.10 3.26
CA LEU A 177 -11.24 1.84 3.38
C LEU A 177 -11.46 3.34 3.18
N SER A 178 -12.25 3.73 2.17
CA SER A 178 -12.54 5.15 1.92
C SER A 178 -13.27 5.80 3.10
N ALA A 179 -14.20 5.08 3.73
CA ALA A 179 -14.91 5.55 4.92
C ALA A 179 -13.97 5.65 6.14
N ALA A 180 -13.14 4.64 6.39
CA ALA A 180 -12.16 4.67 7.47
C ALA A 180 -11.17 5.83 7.32
N VAL A 181 -10.58 5.98 6.14
CA VAL A 181 -9.62 7.06 5.82
C VAL A 181 -10.28 8.44 5.93
N HIS A 182 -11.56 8.58 5.55
CA HIS A 182 -12.31 9.82 5.74
C HIS A 182 -12.46 10.18 7.22
N LEU A 183 -12.87 9.23 8.05
CA LEU A 183 -13.04 9.44 9.50
C LEU A 183 -11.71 9.81 10.17
N LEU A 184 -10.60 9.17 9.79
CA LEU A 184 -9.26 9.51 10.26
C LEU A 184 -8.83 10.90 9.80
N GLY A 185 -9.11 11.27 8.55
CA GLY A 185 -8.83 12.60 8.02
C GLY A 185 -9.57 13.72 8.75
N MET A 186 -10.80 13.49 9.19
CA MET A 186 -11.56 14.44 10.01
C MET A 186 -10.89 14.71 11.36
N GLN A 187 -10.22 13.70 11.95
CA GLN A 187 -9.46 13.88 13.18
C GLN A 187 -8.21 14.76 12.97
N CYS A 188 -7.60 14.70 11.78
CA CYS A 188 -6.49 15.59 11.41
C CYS A 188 -6.93 17.06 11.31
N GLU A 189 -8.14 17.35 10.83
CA GLU A 189 -8.66 18.73 10.72
C GLU A 189 -8.96 19.36 12.09
N GLY A 190 -9.35 18.56 13.08
CA GLY A 190 -9.61 18.99 14.45
C GLY A 190 -8.36 19.40 15.25
N GLY A 191 -7.23 18.79 14.93
CA GLY A 191 -5.91 19.07 15.50
C GLY A 191 -5.10 20.00 14.63
N LYS A 192 -5.52 21.27 14.44
CA LYS A 192 -4.77 22.28 13.68
C LYS A 192 -3.38 22.52 14.30
N THR A 193 -2.45 21.61 14.03
CA THR A 193 -1.03 22.00 14.04
C THR A 193 -0.89 23.01 12.91
N LYS A 194 -0.54 24.27 13.27
CA LYS A 194 -0.32 25.33 12.26
C LYS A 194 0.83 24.85 11.37
N VAL A 195 0.50 24.18 10.26
CA VAL A 195 1.48 23.87 9.23
C VAL A 195 2.08 25.20 8.79
N SER A 196 3.38 25.34 8.91
CA SER A 196 4.03 26.59 8.52
C SER A 196 3.83 26.87 7.03
N GLN A 197 3.78 28.12 6.63
CA GLN A 197 3.67 28.51 5.24
C GLN A 197 4.78 27.88 4.39
N GLN A 198 5.97 27.68 4.96
CA GLN A 198 7.09 27.01 4.30
C GLN A 198 6.83 25.52 4.04
N GLU A 199 6.20 24.81 4.98
CA GLU A 199 5.83 23.39 4.82
C GLU A 199 4.73 23.24 3.77
N GLN A 200 3.77 24.15 3.70
CA GLN A 200 2.74 24.16 2.66
C GLN A 200 3.34 24.35 1.27
N ILE A 201 4.27 25.31 1.13
CA ILE A 201 5.00 25.55 -0.13
C ILE A 201 5.84 24.32 -0.51
N ALA A 202 6.53 23.68 0.44
CA ALA A 202 7.32 22.49 0.18
C ALA A 202 6.46 21.32 -0.30
N ALA A 203 5.31 21.07 0.35
CA ALA A 203 4.35 20.05 -0.05
C ALA A 203 3.75 20.33 -1.44
N GLN A 204 3.41 21.59 -1.73
CA GLN A 204 2.89 21.98 -3.04
C GLN A 204 3.93 21.79 -4.16
N ARG A 205 5.20 22.17 -3.92
CA ARG A 205 6.29 21.94 -4.86
C ARG A 205 6.53 20.45 -5.09
N MET A 206 6.47 19.63 -4.03
CA MET A 206 6.60 18.18 -4.18
C MET A 206 5.52 17.63 -5.10
N LYS A 207 4.26 17.99 -4.91
CA LYS A 207 3.16 17.58 -5.81
C LYS A 207 3.40 17.95 -7.26
N GLN A 208 3.92 19.16 -7.51
CA GLN A 208 4.23 19.59 -8.86
C GLN A 208 5.37 18.77 -9.47
N MET A 209 6.40 18.43 -8.69
CA MET A 209 7.49 17.56 -9.15
C MET A 209 7.02 16.14 -9.43
N LEU A 210 6.17 15.56 -8.56
CA LEU A 210 5.61 14.23 -8.78
C LEU A 210 4.73 14.20 -10.02
N ARG A 211 3.83 15.17 -10.16
CA ARG A 211 3.00 15.32 -11.35
C ARG A 211 3.82 15.49 -12.64
N PHE A 212 4.87 16.29 -12.58
CA PHE A 212 5.79 16.44 -13.71
C PHE A 212 6.43 15.10 -14.11
N VAL A 213 6.85 14.30 -13.13
CA VAL A 213 7.36 12.94 -13.40
C VAL A 213 6.28 12.07 -14.02
N GLU A 214 5.04 12.11 -13.53
CA GLU A 214 3.92 11.33 -14.05
C GLU A 214 3.55 11.70 -15.49
N GLU A 215 3.64 12.98 -15.85
CA GLU A 215 3.36 13.46 -17.20
C GLU A 215 4.50 13.17 -18.18
N HIS A 216 5.74 13.03 -17.69
CA HIS A 216 6.95 12.95 -18.52
C HIS A 216 7.80 11.69 -18.29
N TYR A 217 7.30 10.70 -17.53
CA TYR A 217 8.08 9.51 -17.13
C TYR A 217 8.70 8.74 -18.31
N ALA A 218 8.05 8.73 -19.46
CA ALA A 218 8.53 8.06 -20.67
C ALA A 218 9.68 8.79 -21.36
N GLU A 219 9.90 10.07 -21.06
CA GLU A 219 10.97 10.89 -21.61
C GLU A 219 12.27 10.73 -20.83
N GLU A 220 13.36 11.30 -21.34
CA GLU A 220 14.61 11.41 -20.60
C GLU A 220 14.43 12.41 -19.44
N LEU A 221 14.43 11.89 -18.21
CA LEU A 221 14.32 12.67 -16.98
C LEU A 221 15.60 12.60 -16.17
N ASN A 222 16.06 13.79 -15.74
CA ASN A 222 17.16 13.97 -14.80
C ASN A 222 16.72 14.89 -13.65
N VAL A 223 17.57 15.06 -12.64
CA VAL A 223 17.25 15.90 -11.46
C VAL A 223 17.03 17.35 -11.85
N GLU A 224 17.80 17.87 -12.81
CA GLU A 224 17.72 19.23 -13.33
C GLU A 224 16.30 19.52 -13.89
N ARG A 225 15.80 18.70 -14.81
CA ARG A 225 14.43 18.86 -15.36
C ARG A 225 13.34 18.83 -14.29
N ILE A 226 13.48 17.95 -13.30
CA ILE A 226 12.51 17.83 -12.19
C ILE A 226 12.60 19.06 -11.28
N SER A 227 13.79 19.57 -10.99
CA SER A 227 13.95 20.74 -10.13
C SER A 227 13.47 22.02 -10.81
N ASP A 228 13.67 22.14 -12.11
CA ASP A 228 13.29 23.32 -12.90
C ASP A 228 11.77 23.52 -12.96
N CYS A 229 10.96 22.45 -12.96
CA CYS A 229 9.50 22.56 -13.01
C CYS A 229 8.90 23.34 -11.81
N VAL A 230 9.67 23.49 -10.72
CA VAL A 230 9.27 24.22 -9.50
C VAL A 230 10.27 25.33 -9.12
N ALA A 231 11.16 25.68 -10.02
CA ALA A 231 12.23 26.69 -9.81
C ALA A 231 13.05 26.43 -8.53
N LEU A 232 13.49 25.18 -8.34
CA LEU A 232 14.40 24.77 -7.28
C LEU A 232 15.79 24.48 -7.86
N SER A 233 16.83 24.57 -7.01
CA SER A 233 18.13 23.98 -7.34
C SER A 233 18.04 22.44 -7.21
N GLU A 234 18.86 21.71 -7.95
CA GLU A 234 18.96 20.24 -7.84
C GLU A 234 19.18 19.78 -6.39
N SER A 235 20.05 20.46 -5.63
CA SER A 235 20.30 20.15 -4.22
C SER A 235 19.06 20.32 -3.34
N ALA A 236 18.21 21.32 -3.63
CA ALA A 236 16.95 21.52 -2.90
C ALA A 236 15.92 20.46 -3.30
N CYS A 237 15.83 20.11 -4.58
CA CYS A 237 15.00 19.01 -5.07
C CYS A 237 15.38 17.68 -4.40
N LEU A 238 16.67 17.31 -4.40
CA LEU A 238 17.17 16.11 -3.73
C LEU A 238 16.82 16.08 -2.24
N ARG A 239 16.99 17.20 -1.52
CA ARG A 239 16.61 17.30 -0.10
C ARG A 239 15.10 17.12 0.10
N SER A 240 14.28 17.76 -0.74
CA SER A 240 12.82 17.65 -0.64
C SER A 240 12.34 16.21 -0.84
N PHE A 241 12.85 15.49 -1.85
CA PHE A 241 12.51 14.09 -2.07
C PHE A 241 12.93 13.21 -0.89
N ARG A 242 14.17 13.37 -0.38
CA ARG A 242 14.64 12.59 0.78
C ARG A 242 13.84 12.88 2.04
N GLN A 243 13.47 14.14 2.29
CA GLN A 243 12.73 14.53 3.49
C GLN A 243 11.26 14.10 3.47
N LEU A 244 10.61 14.13 2.29
CA LEU A 244 9.18 13.86 2.15
C LEU A 244 8.87 12.45 1.70
N LEU A 245 9.75 11.81 0.94
CA LEU A 245 9.52 10.49 0.35
C LEU A 245 10.60 9.45 0.72
N GLY A 246 11.66 9.84 1.44
CA GLY A 246 12.75 8.93 1.80
C GLY A 246 13.68 8.52 0.64
N ILE A 247 13.36 8.87 -0.61
CA ILE A 247 14.05 8.44 -1.82
C ILE A 247 14.58 9.63 -2.63
N THR A 248 15.39 9.36 -3.66
CA THR A 248 15.84 10.40 -4.61
C THR A 248 14.85 10.57 -5.75
N PRO A 249 14.85 11.74 -6.47
CA PRO A 249 13.99 11.95 -7.64
C PRO A 249 14.14 10.85 -8.71
N ILE A 250 15.37 10.41 -8.97
CA ILE A 250 15.64 9.38 -10.00
C ILE A 250 15.20 7.98 -9.52
N GLN A 251 15.25 7.69 -8.22
CA GLN A 251 14.66 6.47 -7.67
C GLN A 251 13.13 6.50 -7.84
N TYR A 252 12.48 7.63 -7.57
CA TYR A 252 11.05 7.80 -7.82
C TYR A 252 10.69 7.58 -9.30
N VAL A 253 11.41 8.21 -10.24
CA VAL A 253 11.21 8.00 -11.69
C VAL A 253 11.30 6.51 -12.05
N LYS A 254 12.33 5.81 -11.55
CA LYS A 254 12.49 4.36 -11.80
C LYS A 254 11.33 3.54 -11.26
N GLN A 255 10.91 3.80 -10.03
CA GLN A 255 9.76 3.13 -9.41
C GLN A 255 8.49 3.37 -10.22
N TYR A 256 8.20 4.62 -10.56
CA TYR A 256 7.01 4.98 -11.35
C TYR A 256 6.99 4.28 -12.72
N ARG A 257 8.12 4.28 -13.45
CA ARG A 257 8.26 3.54 -14.72
C ARG A 257 7.98 2.05 -14.57
N ILE A 258 8.47 1.43 -13.51
CA ILE A 258 8.26 -0.01 -13.26
C ILE A 258 6.80 -0.29 -12.87
N GLU A 259 6.13 0.60 -12.13
CA GLU A 259 4.70 0.46 -11.87
C GLU A 259 3.89 0.52 -13.17
N LYS A 260 4.18 1.50 -14.05
CA LYS A 260 3.53 1.59 -15.38
C LYS A 260 3.83 0.39 -16.26
N ALA A 261 5.06 -0.13 -16.24
CA ALA A 261 5.40 -1.36 -16.95
C ALA A 261 4.64 -2.57 -16.39
N ALA A 262 4.44 -2.67 -15.08
CA ALA A 262 3.67 -3.73 -14.46
C ALA A 262 2.19 -3.67 -14.86
N GLU A 263 1.59 -2.49 -14.92
CA GLU A 263 0.23 -2.28 -15.43
C GLU A 263 0.10 -2.73 -16.91
N LEU A 264 1.04 -2.33 -17.78
CA LEU A 264 1.05 -2.72 -19.20
C LEU A 264 1.29 -4.23 -19.42
N LEU A 265 2.11 -4.85 -18.56
CA LEU A 265 2.34 -6.29 -18.59
C LEU A 265 1.06 -7.10 -18.36
N LEU A 266 0.16 -6.60 -17.53
CA LEU A 266 -1.11 -7.26 -17.20
C LEU A 266 -2.23 -6.90 -18.18
N SER A 267 -2.31 -5.65 -18.59
CA SER A 267 -3.41 -5.13 -19.41
C SER A 267 -3.21 -5.30 -20.93
N THR A 268 -2.00 -5.67 -21.39
CA THR A 268 -1.68 -5.76 -22.82
C THR A 268 -0.91 -7.02 -23.20
N SER A 269 -0.97 -7.37 -24.49
CA SER A 269 -0.15 -8.42 -25.11
C SER A 269 1.18 -7.91 -25.70
N MET A 270 1.56 -6.65 -25.44
CA MET A 270 2.78 -6.03 -25.96
C MET A 270 4.03 -6.84 -25.60
N LYS A 271 5.06 -6.77 -26.44
CA LYS A 271 6.34 -7.41 -26.14
C LYS A 271 7.03 -6.70 -24.96
N ILE A 272 7.75 -7.46 -24.15
CA ILE A 272 8.43 -6.94 -22.95
C ILE A 272 9.38 -5.79 -23.29
N GLY A 273 10.11 -5.89 -24.42
CA GLY A 273 11.00 -4.81 -24.86
C GLY A 273 10.25 -3.54 -25.29
N GLU A 274 9.07 -3.66 -25.91
CA GLU A 274 8.22 -2.54 -26.28
C GLU A 274 7.68 -1.83 -25.03
N ILE A 275 7.20 -2.60 -24.03
CA ILE A 275 6.77 -2.05 -22.75
C ILE A 275 7.90 -1.28 -22.06
N GLY A 276 9.12 -1.85 -22.04
CA GLY A 276 10.28 -1.15 -21.47
C GLY A 276 10.55 0.17 -22.17
N ALA A 277 10.50 0.21 -23.49
CA ALA A 277 10.69 1.42 -24.29
C ALA A 277 9.60 2.47 -24.03
N ASP A 278 8.33 2.05 -24.03
CA ASP A 278 7.19 2.93 -23.75
C ASP A 278 7.18 3.49 -22.34
N CYS A 279 7.81 2.77 -21.39
CA CYS A 279 8.05 3.27 -20.04
C CYS A 279 9.35 4.06 -19.86
N GLY A 280 10.02 4.46 -20.96
CA GLY A 280 11.18 5.32 -20.93
C GLY A 280 12.52 4.64 -20.62
N PHE A 281 12.61 3.31 -20.80
CA PHE A 281 13.87 2.59 -20.71
C PHE A 281 14.50 2.46 -22.09
N SER A 282 15.68 3.04 -22.28
CA SER A 282 16.43 2.96 -23.54
C SER A 282 17.07 1.60 -23.80
N ASP A 283 17.21 0.76 -22.77
CA ASP A 283 17.84 -0.56 -22.84
C ASP A 283 16.99 -1.62 -22.14
N THR A 284 16.66 -2.70 -22.88
CA THR A 284 15.80 -3.79 -22.39
C THR A 284 16.47 -4.60 -21.27
N SER A 285 17.80 -4.72 -21.26
CA SER A 285 18.52 -5.43 -20.22
C SER A 285 18.50 -4.63 -18.92
N TYR A 286 18.69 -3.30 -19.01
CA TYR A 286 18.54 -2.41 -17.87
C TYR A 286 17.11 -2.37 -17.35
N PHE A 287 16.12 -2.33 -18.24
CA PHE A 287 14.71 -2.47 -17.84
C PHE A 287 14.46 -3.75 -17.06
N THR A 288 14.87 -4.91 -17.62
CA THR A 288 14.66 -6.22 -16.98
C THR A 288 15.36 -6.30 -15.62
N LYS A 289 16.57 -5.78 -15.51
CA LYS A 289 17.32 -5.70 -14.25
C LYS A 289 16.60 -4.84 -13.22
N THR A 290 16.21 -3.63 -13.60
CA THR A 290 15.50 -2.67 -12.72
C THR A 290 14.14 -3.22 -12.29
N PHE A 291 13.40 -3.86 -13.22
CA PHE A 291 12.13 -4.51 -12.90
C PHE A 291 12.32 -5.62 -11.86
N ARG A 292 13.36 -6.46 -12.02
CA ARG A 292 13.67 -7.51 -11.06
C ARG A 292 14.11 -6.96 -9.70
N GLU A 293 14.84 -5.86 -9.67
CA GLU A 293 15.24 -5.19 -8.42
C GLU A 293 14.03 -4.67 -7.64
N ILE A 294 12.99 -4.14 -8.33
CA ILE A 294 11.82 -3.52 -7.70
C ILE A 294 10.68 -4.53 -7.47
N LYS A 295 10.45 -5.47 -8.41
CA LYS A 295 9.34 -6.45 -8.34
C LYS A 295 9.76 -7.86 -7.95
N HIS A 296 11.06 -8.09 -7.65
CA HIS A 296 11.67 -9.37 -7.25
C HIS A 296 11.45 -10.54 -8.21
N CYS A 297 10.99 -10.26 -9.43
CA CYS A 297 10.83 -11.22 -10.52
C CYS A 297 11.06 -10.52 -11.86
N THR A 298 11.32 -11.29 -12.92
CA THR A 298 11.45 -10.73 -14.26
C THR A 298 10.09 -10.27 -14.81
N PRO A 299 10.03 -9.34 -15.79
CA PRO A 299 8.77 -8.95 -16.44
C PRO A 299 8.01 -10.13 -17.02
N ARG A 300 8.71 -11.15 -17.54
CA ARG A 300 8.10 -12.36 -18.08
C ARG A 300 7.45 -13.21 -16.98
N GLU A 301 8.15 -13.43 -15.89
CA GLU A 301 7.62 -14.15 -14.72
C GLU A 301 6.44 -13.41 -14.13
N TYR A 302 6.51 -12.08 -14.02
CA TYR A 302 5.42 -11.24 -13.54
C TYR A 302 4.16 -11.42 -14.39
N ARG A 303 4.26 -11.30 -15.72
CA ARG A 303 3.15 -11.56 -16.64
C ARG A 303 2.58 -12.96 -16.50
N GLN A 304 3.42 -13.99 -16.44
CA GLN A 304 2.98 -15.38 -16.29
C GLN A 304 2.26 -15.64 -14.96
N LYS A 305 2.78 -15.09 -13.86
CA LYS A 305 2.24 -15.28 -12.51
C LYS A 305 0.85 -14.66 -12.34
N PHE A 306 0.61 -13.51 -12.96
CA PHE A 306 -0.61 -12.74 -12.76
C PHE A 306 -1.62 -12.85 -13.91
N ALA A 307 -1.23 -13.09 -15.16
CA ALA A 307 -2.17 -13.34 -16.27
C ALA A 307 -3.01 -14.61 -16.07
N GLY A 308 -2.54 -15.59 -15.32
CA GLY A 308 -3.30 -16.80 -14.96
C GLY A 308 -4.44 -16.56 -13.97
N ARG A 309 -4.37 -15.49 -13.16
CA ARG A 309 -5.41 -15.16 -12.17
C ARG A 309 -6.63 -14.49 -12.83
N GLU A 310 -6.46 -13.62 -13.80
CA GLU A 310 -7.58 -13.00 -14.53
C GLU A 310 -8.38 -14.02 -15.34
N GLN A 311 -7.74 -15.01 -15.96
CA GLN A 311 -8.44 -16.08 -16.69
C GLN A 311 -9.21 -17.04 -15.78
N SER A 312 -8.83 -17.17 -14.52
CA SER A 312 -9.57 -17.98 -13.54
C SER A 312 -10.81 -17.25 -13.01
N LEU A 313 -10.79 -15.92 -12.94
CA LEU A 313 -11.93 -15.09 -12.57
C LEU A 313 -12.98 -15.04 -13.70
N SER A 314 -12.57 -14.84 -14.95
CA SER A 314 -13.49 -14.81 -16.10
C SER A 314 -14.15 -16.18 -16.37
N ARG A 315 -13.47 -17.31 -16.10
CA ARG A 315 -14.06 -18.66 -16.25
C ARG A 315 -15.05 -19.04 -15.15
N ARG A 316 -15.04 -18.38 -14.00
CA ARG A 316 -16.02 -18.60 -12.94
C ARG A 316 -17.36 -17.90 -13.24
N ASP A 317 -17.35 -16.78 -13.97
CA ASP A 317 -18.56 -16.09 -14.42
C ASP A 317 -19.29 -16.85 -15.54
N ASP A 318 -18.59 -17.46 -16.49
CA ASP A 318 -19.20 -18.23 -17.57
C ASP A 318 -19.82 -19.57 -17.10
N GLY A 319 -19.41 -20.10 -15.97
CA GLY A 319 -19.92 -21.37 -15.40
C GLY A 319 -21.25 -21.24 -14.64
N ARG A 320 -21.74 -20.03 -14.36
CA ARG A 320 -22.99 -19.80 -13.60
C ARG A 320 -24.21 -19.47 -14.44
N ALA A 321 -24.06 -19.33 -15.76
CA ALA A 321 -25.14 -18.91 -16.65
C ALA A 321 -25.92 -20.04 -17.29
N SER A 322 -25.75 -21.33 -16.94
CA SER A 322 -26.51 -22.44 -17.48
C SER A 322 -27.08 -23.38 -16.41
N ALA A 323 -28.13 -22.90 -15.73
CA ALA A 323 -29.10 -23.80 -15.11
C ALA A 323 -30.40 -23.75 -15.96
N PRO A 324 -30.91 -24.87 -16.48
CA PRO A 324 -32.16 -24.87 -17.24
C PRO A 324 -33.34 -24.65 -16.32
N ALA A 325 -34.25 -23.75 -16.72
CA ALA A 325 -35.55 -23.59 -16.09
C ALA A 325 -36.34 -24.90 -16.29
N GLU A 326 -36.51 -25.69 -15.24
CA GLU A 326 -37.50 -26.74 -15.21
C GLU A 326 -38.91 -26.15 -15.14
N THR A 327 -39.65 -26.37 -16.21
CA THR A 327 -41.08 -26.15 -16.32
C THR A 327 -41.83 -27.12 -15.39
N ALA A 328 -42.52 -26.58 -14.40
CA ALA A 328 -43.54 -27.34 -13.69
C ALA A 328 -44.94 -26.83 -14.05
N LEU A 329 -45.78 -27.79 -14.52
CA LEU A 329 -47.22 -27.70 -14.78
C LEU A 329 -48.03 -27.32 -13.52
#